data_ec7b28d202dd5c49fcf5cdaffa6ac7fd
#
_entry.id   ec7b28d202dd5c49fcf5cdaffa6ac7fd
#
_cell.length_a   1.000
_cell.length_b   1.000
_cell.length_c   1.000
_cell.angle_alpha   90.00
_cell.angle_beta   90.00
_cell.angle_gamma   90.00
#
_symmetry.space_group_name_H-M   'P 1'
#
loop_
_entity.id
_entity.type
_entity.pdbx_description
1 polymer ?
#
loop_
_entity_poly.entity_id
_entity_poly.type
_entity_poly.pdbx_seq_one_letter_code
_entity_poly.pdbx_strand_id
1 'polypeptide(L)'
;MCTLKRENKLIDHIYDSTPDKLRMTCAFQAEYARALLAGGDYYTGIQIVRQFVQSGLRSSDCNNILLEGLSEGNYNEECLRLYMRIQQAMKRPTTGERIQFYSHGYSAVVRSACRLKKIGLAESVMAEMHQRNITPFEFAFFEMCEVDLFSWIHG
;
A
#
# COMPACT_ATOMS: atom_id res chain seq x y z
N MET A 1 -9.62 -11.00 -19.14
CA MET A 1 -8.69 -10.32 -20.07
C MET A 1 -9.23 -9.04 -20.68
N CYS A 2 -10.48 -9.01 -21.15
CA CYS A 2 -11.07 -7.77 -21.74
C CYS A 2 -11.31 -6.63 -20.75
N THR A 3 -11.65 -6.90 -19.51
CA THR A 3 -11.91 -5.90 -18.45
C THR A 3 -10.65 -5.14 -18.05
N LEU A 4 -9.56 -5.84 -17.77
CA LEU A 4 -8.26 -5.23 -17.42
C LEU A 4 -7.71 -4.29 -18.50
N LYS A 5 -7.85 -4.67 -19.77
CA LYS A 5 -7.42 -3.82 -20.89
C LYS A 5 -8.27 -2.54 -21.02
N ARG A 6 -9.55 -2.61 -20.67
CA ARG A 6 -10.44 -1.43 -20.67
C ARG A 6 -10.13 -0.50 -19.52
N GLU A 7 -9.88 -1.04 -18.34
CA GLU A 7 -9.52 -0.27 -17.15
C GLU A 7 -8.19 0.47 -17.34
N ASN A 8 -7.19 -0.21 -17.90
CA ASN A 8 -5.90 0.42 -18.20
C ASN A 8 -6.03 1.56 -19.22
N LYS A 9 -6.85 1.38 -20.26
CA LYS A 9 -7.12 2.45 -21.24
C LYS A 9 -7.81 3.65 -20.59
N LEU A 10 -8.71 3.42 -19.64
CA LEU A 10 -9.38 4.51 -18.91
C LEU A 10 -8.39 5.27 -18.04
N ILE A 11 -7.50 4.55 -17.36
CA ILE A 11 -6.45 5.15 -16.54
C ILE A 11 -5.52 6.02 -17.39
N ASP A 12 -5.07 5.50 -18.53
CA ASP A 12 -4.24 6.24 -19.49
C ASP A 12 -4.97 7.48 -20.01
N HIS A 13 -6.26 7.34 -20.34
CA HIS A 13 -7.07 8.46 -20.81
C HIS A 13 -7.19 9.55 -19.74
N ILE A 14 -7.44 9.18 -18.50
CA ILE A 14 -7.52 10.12 -17.38
C ILE A 14 -6.17 10.83 -17.20
N TYR A 15 -5.08 10.09 -17.26
CA TYR A 15 -3.72 10.64 -17.15
C TYR A 15 -3.47 11.68 -18.25
N ASP A 16 -3.74 11.33 -19.51
CA ASP A 16 -3.50 12.21 -20.65
C ASP A 16 -4.40 13.44 -20.64
N SER A 17 -5.62 13.30 -20.10
CA SER A 17 -6.59 14.41 -19.99
C SER A 17 -6.32 15.34 -18.80
N THR A 18 -5.45 14.94 -17.88
CA THR A 18 -5.17 15.72 -16.68
C THR A 18 -4.15 16.82 -16.98
N PRO A 19 -4.37 18.07 -16.53
CA PRO A 19 -3.41 19.16 -16.72
C PRO A 19 -2.04 18.83 -16.08
N ASP A 20 -0.95 19.26 -16.72
CA ASP A 20 0.42 18.99 -16.28
C ASP A 20 0.67 19.39 -14.82
N LYS A 21 0.14 20.53 -14.40
CA LYS A 21 0.30 21.00 -13.01
C LYS A 21 -0.25 19.99 -11.98
N LEU A 22 -1.37 19.33 -12.29
CA LEU A 22 -1.96 18.31 -11.42
C LEU A 22 -1.17 17.00 -11.51
N ARG A 23 -0.74 16.58 -12.71
CA ARG A 23 0.06 15.38 -12.90
C ARG A 23 1.38 15.41 -12.12
N MET A 24 1.93 16.61 -11.91
CA MET A 24 3.19 16.80 -11.19
C MET A 24 3.03 16.75 -9.66
N THR A 25 1.79 16.75 -9.15
CA THR A 25 1.58 16.67 -7.70
C THR A 25 1.87 15.27 -7.15
N CYS A 26 2.43 15.20 -5.96
CA CYS A 26 2.67 13.91 -5.28
C CYS A 26 1.36 13.14 -5.10
N ALA A 27 0.29 13.82 -4.71
CA ALA A 27 -1.01 13.19 -4.50
C ALA A 27 -1.52 12.51 -5.78
N PHE A 28 -1.46 13.20 -6.92
CA PHE A 28 -1.86 12.61 -8.20
C PHE A 28 -0.98 11.41 -8.57
N GLN A 29 0.34 11.54 -8.43
CA GLN A 29 1.28 10.47 -8.75
C GLN A 29 1.06 9.21 -7.89
N ALA A 30 0.77 9.39 -6.61
CA ALA A 30 0.46 8.28 -5.71
C ALA A 30 -0.84 7.57 -6.11
N GLU A 31 -1.90 8.31 -6.38
CA GLU A 31 -3.18 7.74 -6.83
C GLU A 31 -3.06 7.08 -8.21
N TYR A 32 -2.30 7.67 -9.11
CA TYR A 32 -2.00 7.08 -10.41
C TYR A 32 -1.27 5.74 -10.27
N ALA A 33 -0.24 5.70 -9.42
CA ALA A 33 0.48 4.46 -9.13
C ALA A 33 -0.45 3.41 -8.52
N ARG A 34 -1.32 3.80 -7.58
CA ARG A 34 -2.29 2.89 -6.97
C ARG A 34 -3.20 2.27 -8.03
N ALA A 35 -3.75 3.07 -8.92
CA ALA A 35 -4.63 2.60 -9.98
C ALA A 35 -3.91 1.65 -10.95
N LEU A 36 -2.68 1.99 -11.35
CA LEU A 36 -1.86 1.13 -12.21
C LEU A 36 -1.56 -0.22 -11.56
N LEU A 37 -1.14 -0.21 -10.29
CA LEU A 37 -0.79 -1.43 -9.55
C LEU A 37 -2.04 -2.30 -9.33
N ALA A 38 -3.15 -1.71 -8.92
CA ALA A 38 -4.42 -2.43 -8.76
C ALA A 38 -4.91 -3.02 -10.07
N GLY A 39 -4.65 -2.36 -11.20
CA GLY A 39 -4.99 -2.82 -12.55
C GLY A 39 -3.97 -3.80 -13.15
N GLY A 40 -2.90 -4.15 -12.45
CA GLY A 40 -1.89 -5.11 -12.89
C GLY A 40 -0.77 -4.55 -13.74
N ASP A 41 -0.67 -3.23 -13.93
CA ASP A 41 0.48 -2.59 -14.58
C ASP A 41 1.61 -2.38 -13.56
N TYR A 42 2.31 -3.45 -13.28
CA TYR A 42 3.42 -3.47 -12.33
C TYR A 42 4.55 -2.53 -12.76
N TYR A 43 4.95 -2.58 -14.01
CA TYR A 43 6.15 -1.89 -14.49
C TYR A 43 6.07 -0.38 -14.25
N THR A 44 5.01 0.25 -14.74
CA THR A 44 4.84 1.70 -14.57
C THR A 44 4.55 2.07 -13.11
N GLY A 45 3.72 1.29 -12.43
CA GLY A 45 3.38 1.54 -11.03
C GLY A 45 4.60 1.47 -10.12
N ILE A 46 5.45 0.45 -10.27
CA ILE A 46 6.63 0.28 -9.42
C ILE A 46 7.69 1.37 -9.66
N GLN A 47 7.78 1.91 -10.87
CA GLN A 47 8.68 3.04 -11.15
C GLN A 47 8.29 4.26 -10.32
N ILE A 48 7.00 4.53 -10.20
CA ILE A 48 6.48 5.64 -9.38
C ILE A 48 6.79 5.38 -7.90
N VAL A 49 6.56 4.16 -7.40
CA VAL A 49 6.91 3.79 -6.02
C VAL A 49 8.40 4.05 -5.76
N ARG A 50 9.27 3.64 -6.66
CA ARG A 50 10.72 3.89 -6.54
C ARG A 50 11.07 5.36 -6.46
N GLN A 51 10.38 6.21 -7.22
CA GLN A 51 10.56 7.68 -7.15
C GLN A 51 10.22 8.21 -5.75
N PHE A 52 9.12 7.73 -5.15
CA PHE A 52 8.75 8.10 -3.78
C PHE A 52 9.80 7.65 -2.76
N VAL A 53 10.33 6.43 -2.91
CA VAL A 53 11.40 5.92 -2.04
C VAL A 53 12.65 6.80 -2.16
N GLN A 54 13.06 7.14 -3.38
CA GLN A 54 14.21 8.02 -3.63
C GLN A 54 14.02 9.42 -3.06
N SER A 55 12.80 9.93 -3.05
CA SER A 55 12.44 11.24 -2.48
C SER A 55 12.35 11.24 -0.95
N GLY A 56 12.50 10.09 -0.29
CA GLY A 56 12.56 9.96 1.16
C GLY A 56 11.24 9.66 1.85
N LEU A 57 10.17 9.32 1.12
CA LEU A 57 8.87 8.90 1.67
C LEU A 57 8.28 9.91 2.67
N ARG A 58 8.33 11.19 2.32
CA ARG A 58 8.01 12.31 3.24
C ARG A 58 6.52 12.52 3.49
N SER A 59 5.67 12.06 2.58
CA SER A 59 4.22 12.26 2.68
C SER A 59 3.53 11.01 3.22
N SER A 60 2.94 11.14 4.40
CA SER A 60 2.14 10.05 5.00
C SER A 60 0.99 9.63 4.09
N ASP A 61 0.27 10.59 3.53
CA ASP A 61 -0.87 10.32 2.64
C ASP A 61 -0.43 9.48 1.44
N CYS A 62 0.62 9.91 0.75
CA CYS A 62 1.12 9.20 -0.42
C CYS A 62 1.64 7.81 -0.06
N ASN A 63 2.37 7.69 1.05
CA ASN A 63 2.91 6.40 1.50
C ASN A 63 1.81 5.36 1.72
N ASN A 64 0.73 5.76 2.38
CA ASN A 64 -0.40 4.87 2.65
C ASN A 64 -1.14 4.47 1.37
N ILE A 65 -1.31 5.39 0.43
CA ILE A 65 -1.91 5.12 -0.89
C ILE A 65 -1.08 4.10 -1.68
N LEU A 66 0.24 4.21 -1.65
CA LEU A 66 1.14 3.29 -2.34
C LEU A 66 1.09 1.87 -1.74
N LEU A 67 1.05 1.77 -0.42
CA LEU A 67 0.86 0.48 0.27
C LEU A 67 -0.44 -0.19 -0.17
N GLU A 68 -1.51 0.58 -0.23
CA GLU A 68 -2.82 0.12 -0.69
C GLU A 68 -2.76 -0.43 -2.12
N GLY A 69 -2.17 0.32 -3.04
CA GLY A 69 -2.03 -0.08 -4.43
C GLY A 69 -1.24 -1.38 -4.62
N LEU A 70 -0.14 -1.52 -3.91
CA LEU A 70 0.68 -2.73 -3.95
C LEU A 70 -0.09 -3.95 -3.43
N SER A 71 -0.81 -3.80 -2.32
CA SER A 71 -1.61 -4.88 -1.75
C SER A 71 -2.82 -5.23 -2.64
N GLU A 72 -3.53 -4.24 -3.19
CA GLU A 72 -4.65 -4.45 -4.10
C GLU A 72 -4.23 -5.19 -5.38
N GLY A 73 -3.04 -4.86 -5.89
CA GLY A 73 -2.47 -5.52 -7.06
C GLY A 73 -1.88 -6.88 -6.78
N ASN A 74 -1.93 -7.35 -5.54
CA ASN A 74 -1.33 -8.61 -5.08
C ASN A 74 0.20 -8.62 -5.14
N TYR A 75 0.85 -7.46 -5.12
CA TYR A 75 2.30 -7.31 -5.00
C TYR A 75 2.69 -7.27 -3.52
N ASN A 76 2.48 -8.39 -2.85
CA ASN A 76 2.53 -8.48 -1.39
C ASN A 76 3.94 -8.29 -0.84
N GLU A 77 4.95 -8.83 -1.49
CA GLU A 77 6.35 -8.67 -1.06
C GLU A 77 6.81 -7.22 -1.18
N GLU A 78 6.46 -6.56 -2.27
CA GLU A 78 6.76 -5.14 -2.50
C GLU A 78 6.05 -4.26 -1.46
N CYS A 79 4.81 -4.61 -1.11
CA CYS A 79 4.05 -3.94 -0.05
C CYS A 79 4.81 -3.99 1.28
N LEU A 80 5.29 -5.16 1.68
CA LEU A 80 6.05 -5.33 2.92
C LEU A 80 7.41 -4.61 2.87
N ARG A 81 8.08 -4.64 1.74
CA ARG A 81 9.34 -3.89 1.56
C ARG A 81 9.11 -2.39 1.71
N LEU A 82 8.06 -1.86 1.09
CA LEU A 82 7.72 -0.45 1.23
C LEU A 82 7.39 -0.10 2.68
N TYR A 83 6.61 -0.94 3.35
CA TYR A 83 6.32 -0.78 4.78
C TYR A 83 7.58 -0.64 5.62
N MET A 84 8.55 -1.51 5.41
CA MET A 84 9.84 -1.47 6.11
C MET A 84 10.63 -0.20 5.79
N ARG A 85 10.61 0.24 4.52
CA ARG A 85 11.26 1.48 4.10
C ARG A 85 10.64 2.71 4.76
N ILE A 86 9.33 2.74 4.87
CA ILE A 86 8.61 3.81 5.56
C ILE A 86 8.98 3.82 7.04
N GLN A 87 9.04 2.66 7.69
CA GLN A 87 9.48 2.56 9.09
C GLN A 87 10.90 3.09 9.29
N GLN A 88 11.82 2.81 8.38
CA GLN A 88 13.18 3.35 8.41
C GLN A 88 13.17 4.87 8.26
N ALA A 89 12.34 5.41 7.36
CA ALA A 89 12.20 6.85 7.17
C ALA A 89 11.66 7.54 8.42
N MET A 90 10.75 6.89 9.15
CA MET A 90 10.19 7.40 10.42
C MET A 90 11.23 7.54 11.52
N LYS A 91 12.28 6.74 11.50
CA LYS A 91 13.36 6.75 12.50
C LYS A 91 14.36 7.88 12.29
N ARG A 92 14.38 8.50 11.12
CA ARG A 92 15.31 9.60 10.82
C ARG A 92 14.75 10.91 11.37
N PRO A 93 15.51 11.66 12.18
CA PRO A 93 15.08 12.99 12.61
C PRO A 93 15.06 13.92 11.39
N THR A 94 13.89 14.20 10.89
CA THR A 94 13.69 15.20 9.84
C THR A 94 12.98 16.41 10.44
N THR A 95 13.42 17.59 10.06
CA THR A 95 12.69 18.83 10.34
C THR A 95 11.48 18.86 9.42
N GLY A 96 10.32 18.39 9.90
CA GLY A 96 9.11 18.35 9.07
C GLY A 96 7.97 17.56 9.70
N GLU A 97 6.95 17.30 8.92
CA GLU A 97 5.79 16.55 9.35
C GLU A 97 6.16 15.13 9.78
N ARG A 98 5.52 14.68 10.84
CA ARG A 98 5.69 13.33 11.36
C ARG A 98 5.07 12.31 10.40
N ILE A 99 5.87 11.38 9.89
CA ILE A 99 5.39 10.28 9.04
C ILE A 99 4.54 9.34 9.89
N GLN A 100 3.35 8.99 9.40
CA GLN A 100 2.37 8.15 10.09
C GLN A 100 1.80 7.09 9.15
N PHE A 101 1.39 5.96 9.74
CA PHE A 101 0.54 5.00 9.06
C PHE A 101 -0.92 5.26 9.44
N TYR A 102 -1.80 5.16 8.45
CA TYR A 102 -3.25 5.26 8.63
C TYR A 102 -3.89 3.87 8.53
N SER A 103 -5.18 3.80 8.85
CA SER A 103 -5.93 2.54 8.84
C SER A 103 -5.80 1.77 7.52
N HIS A 104 -5.93 2.46 6.38
CA HIS A 104 -5.84 1.82 5.07
C HIS A 104 -4.43 1.30 4.74
N GLY A 105 -3.39 2.00 5.14
CA GLY A 105 -2.00 1.54 4.96
C GLY A 105 -1.67 0.33 5.83
N TYR A 106 -1.99 0.38 7.10
CA TYR A 106 -1.83 -0.76 8.01
C TYR A 106 -2.62 -1.97 7.53
N SER A 107 -3.87 -1.77 7.14
CA SER A 107 -4.74 -2.85 6.66
C SER A 107 -4.19 -3.53 5.40
N ALA A 108 -3.62 -2.74 4.49
CA ALA A 108 -2.93 -3.26 3.31
C ALA A 108 -1.74 -4.14 3.70
N VAL A 109 -0.94 -3.73 4.67
CA VAL A 109 0.20 -4.49 5.18
C VAL A 109 -0.26 -5.80 5.82
N VAL A 110 -1.30 -5.77 6.65
CA VAL A 110 -1.88 -6.98 7.27
C VAL A 110 -2.32 -7.97 6.19
N ARG A 111 -3.07 -7.50 5.19
CA ARG A 111 -3.52 -8.35 4.08
C ARG A 111 -2.34 -9.00 3.34
N SER A 112 -1.34 -8.22 2.99
CA SER A 112 -0.16 -8.72 2.29
C SER A 112 0.65 -9.70 3.13
N ALA A 113 0.81 -9.44 4.43
CA ALA A 113 1.49 -10.35 5.35
C ALA A 113 0.74 -11.69 5.48
N CYS A 114 -0.58 -11.66 5.60
CA CYS A 114 -1.40 -12.87 5.64
C CYS A 114 -1.27 -13.70 4.35
N ARG A 115 -1.30 -13.05 3.19
CA ARG A 115 -1.13 -13.72 1.90
C ARG A 115 0.22 -14.41 1.76
N LEU A 116 1.27 -13.84 2.35
CA LEU A 116 2.61 -14.40 2.37
C LEU A 116 2.86 -15.36 3.55
N LYS A 117 1.82 -15.69 4.31
CA LYS A 117 1.92 -16.55 5.51
C LYS A 117 2.84 -15.99 6.59
N LYS A 118 3.08 -14.70 6.60
CA LYS A 118 3.85 -14.01 7.64
C LYS A 118 2.95 -13.59 8.80
N ILE A 119 2.42 -14.58 9.50
CA ILE A 119 1.39 -14.41 10.54
C ILE A 119 1.91 -13.56 11.71
N GLY A 120 3.15 -13.79 12.15
CA GLY A 120 3.76 -13.02 13.23
C GLY A 120 3.85 -11.52 12.91
N LEU A 121 4.13 -11.17 11.66
CA LEU A 121 4.13 -9.77 11.22
C LEU A 121 2.71 -9.21 11.20
N ALA A 122 1.74 -9.96 10.67
CA ALA A 122 0.34 -9.52 10.65
C ALA A 122 -0.20 -9.27 12.06
N GLU A 123 0.06 -10.17 13.01
CA GLU A 123 -0.31 -10.02 14.42
C GLU A 123 0.36 -8.80 15.06
N SER A 124 1.64 -8.59 14.78
CA SER A 124 2.39 -7.44 15.28
C SER A 124 1.81 -6.11 14.78
N VAL A 125 1.45 -6.04 13.52
CA VAL A 125 0.82 -4.84 12.93
C VAL A 125 -0.57 -4.60 13.54
N MET A 126 -1.36 -5.65 13.71
CA MET A 126 -2.68 -5.56 14.35
C MET A 126 -2.58 -5.08 15.81
N ALA A 127 -1.58 -5.57 16.54
CA ALA A 127 -1.32 -5.13 17.91
C ALA A 127 -0.94 -3.64 17.97
N GLU A 128 -0.10 -3.18 17.04
CA GLU A 128 0.25 -1.76 16.93
C GLU A 128 -0.96 -0.89 16.61
N MET A 129 -1.81 -1.32 15.69
CA MET A 129 -3.07 -0.62 15.38
C MET A 129 -3.95 -0.50 16.62
N HIS A 130 -4.09 -1.58 17.37
CA HIS A 130 -4.87 -1.59 18.63
C HIS A 130 -4.30 -0.60 19.66
N GLN A 131 -2.98 -0.60 19.85
CA GLN A 131 -2.31 0.33 20.77
C GLN A 131 -2.52 1.80 20.39
N ARG A 132 -2.65 2.07 19.10
CA ARG A 132 -2.86 3.42 18.57
C ARG A 132 -4.32 3.79 18.38
N ASN A 133 -5.25 2.91 18.78
CA ASN A 133 -6.70 3.07 18.59
C ASN A 133 -7.08 3.26 17.11
N ILE A 134 -6.38 2.55 16.21
CA ILE A 134 -6.68 2.53 14.78
C ILE A 134 -7.48 1.27 14.47
N THR A 135 -8.65 1.44 13.87
CA THR A 135 -9.51 0.32 13.49
C THR A 135 -9.08 -0.23 12.13
N PRO A 136 -8.78 -1.54 12.01
CA PRO A 136 -8.48 -2.16 10.73
C PRO A 136 -9.70 -2.11 9.80
N PHE A 137 -9.43 -2.09 8.50
CA PHE A 137 -10.48 -2.28 7.50
C PHE A 137 -10.98 -3.73 7.54
N GLU A 138 -12.21 -3.93 7.15
CA GLU A 138 -12.90 -5.21 7.20
C GLU A 138 -12.13 -6.32 6.48
N PHE A 139 -11.54 -6.03 5.32
CA PHE A 139 -10.77 -7.01 4.57
C PHE A 139 -9.55 -7.56 5.33
N ALA A 140 -8.90 -6.73 6.14
CA ALA A 140 -7.77 -7.17 6.95
C ALA A 140 -8.22 -8.14 8.04
N PHE A 141 -9.38 -7.88 8.62
CA PHE A 141 -9.99 -8.76 9.61
C PHE A 141 -10.30 -10.14 9.02
N PHE A 142 -10.88 -10.19 7.84
CA PHE A 142 -11.19 -11.44 7.15
C PHE A 142 -9.94 -12.25 6.83
N GLU A 143 -8.90 -11.61 6.34
CA GLU A 143 -7.61 -12.27 6.06
C GLU A 143 -7.00 -12.89 7.32
N MET A 144 -7.06 -12.18 8.45
CA MET A 144 -6.59 -12.70 9.73
C MET A 144 -7.42 -13.90 10.20
N CYS A 145 -8.75 -13.82 10.10
CA CYS A 145 -9.64 -14.90 10.47
C CYS A 145 -9.41 -16.16 9.62
N GLU A 146 -9.19 -16.01 8.32
CA GLU A 146 -8.88 -17.13 7.43
C GLU A 146 -7.57 -17.81 7.82
N VAL A 147 -6.55 -17.05 8.15
CA VAL A 147 -5.26 -17.57 8.59
C VAL A 147 -5.37 -18.30 9.91
N ASP A 148 -6.07 -17.73 10.88
CA ASP A 148 -6.28 -18.35 12.18
C ASP A 148 -7.06 -19.65 12.06
N LEU A 149 -8.12 -19.64 11.26
CA LEU A 149 -8.94 -20.83 11.00
C LEU A 149 -8.12 -21.92 10.30
N PHE A 150 -7.31 -21.56 9.30
CA PHE A 150 -6.44 -22.48 8.60
C PHE A 150 -5.41 -23.10 9.55
N SER A 151 -4.79 -22.30 10.39
CA SER A 151 -3.84 -22.75 11.40
C SER A 151 -4.49 -23.71 12.41
N TRP A 152 -5.74 -23.44 12.81
CA TRP A 152 -6.50 -24.29 13.72
C TRP A 152 -6.86 -25.65 13.11
N ILE A 153 -7.21 -25.67 11.80
CA ILE A 153 -7.57 -26.89 11.08
C ILE A 153 -6.34 -27.76 10.78
N HIS A 154 -5.20 -27.16 10.43
CA HIS A 154 -4.00 -27.84 9.96
C HIS A 154 -2.83 -27.85 10.98
N GLY A 155 -3.01 -27.17 12.07
CA GLY A 155 -2.02 -27.19 13.17
C GLY A 155 -2.22 -28.39 14.03
#